data_36745283a3f6d0ec16f34a1dc32dc1d1
#
_entry.id   36745283a3f6d0ec16f34a1dc32dc1d1
#
_cell.length_a   1.000
_cell.length_b   1.000
_cell.length_c   1.000
_cell.angle_alpha   90.00
_cell.angle_beta   90.00
_cell.angle_gamma   90.00
#
_symmetry.space_group_name_H-M   'P 1'
#
loop_
_entity.id
_entity.type
_entity.pdbx_description
1 polymer ?
#
loop_
_entity_poly.entity_id
_entity_poly.type
_entity_poly.pdbx_seq_one_letter_code
_entity_poly.pdbx_strand_id
1 'polypeptide(L)'
;MEPRFMGQLPELMKNYKAEETEIIAGLQEKLQEVFQKAQQMQKVDRKGKICTMGVSYLQSSVLTGSYDLRIDLYDKEFYLDSAECCTYWKPEFIARYLLKDVEYFKNVIRFKVPQIKAYEIQQFIDGYLLNYMYLLVQFFQQILPQVLDKTKMLFQEAVEENMTVIFGEYMGKGIVVVGEKEE
;
A
#
# COMPACT_ATOMS: atom_id res chain seq x y z
N MET A 1 -5.25 -20.01 -3.63
CA MET A 1 -3.95 -19.35 -3.86
C MET A 1 -3.14 -20.11 -4.87
N GLU A 2 -2.45 -19.41 -5.75
CA GLU A 2 -1.60 -20.02 -6.78
C GLU A 2 -0.44 -20.83 -6.17
N PRO A 3 -0.14 -22.04 -6.67
CA PRO A 3 0.90 -22.91 -6.11
C PRO A 3 2.27 -22.24 -6.06
N ARG A 4 2.60 -21.39 -7.05
CA ARG A 4 3.88 -20.67 -7.10
C ARG A 4 4.02 -19.67 -5.97
N PHE A 5 2.98 -18.87 -5.69
CA PHE A 5 2.96 -17.94 -4.55
C PHE A 5 3.15 -18.69 -3.23
N MET A 6 2.40 -19.80 -3.05
CA MET A 6 2.51 -20.63 -1.84
C MET A 6 3.92 -21.22 -1.67
N GLY A 7 4.58 -21.61 -2.76
CA GLY A 7 5.95 -22.13 -2.71
C GLY A 7 7.00 -21.09 -2.31
N GLN A 8 6.78 -19.82 -2.62
CA GLN A 8 7.70 -18.72 -2.27
C GLN A 8 7.43 -18.11 -0.90
N LEU A 9 6.23 -18.30 -0.36
CA LEU A 9 5.80 -17.66 0.90
C LEU A 9 6.75 -17.93 2.08
N PRO A 10 7.28 -19.16 2.31
CA PRO A 10 8.21 -19.42 3.40
C PRO A 10 9.51 -18.60 3.28
N GLU A 11 10.07 -18.48 2.07
CA GLU A 11 11.26 -17.68 1.81
C GLU A 11 10.99 -16.19 1.99
N LEU A 12 9.88 -15.70 1.45
CA LEU A 12 9.43 -14.32 1.61
C LEU A 12 9.30 -13.97 3.09
N MET A 13 8.63 -14.80 3.89
CA MET A 13 8.44 -14.58 5.33
C MET A 13 9.75 -14.63 6.11
N LYS A 14 10.68 -15.51 5.72
CA LYS A 14 12.03 -15.54 6.30
C LYS A 14 12.79 -14.24 6.05
N ASN A 15 12.76 -13.75 4.80
CA ASN A 15 13.45 -12.52 4.43
C ASN A 15 12.78 -11.29 5.05
N TYR A 16 11.44 -11.27 5.11
CA TYR A 16 10.71 -10.25 5.85
C TYR A 16 11.20 -10.15 7.30
N LYS A 17 11.26 -11.26 8.02
CA LYS A 17 11.75 -11.28 9.42
C LYS A 17 13.18 -10.78 9.57
N ALA A 18 14.05 -11.08 8.61
CA ALA A 18 15.44 -10.64 8.64
C ALA A 18 15.58 -9.11 8.39
N GLU A 19 14.67 -8.53 7.60
CA GLU A 19 14.67 -7.13 7.18
C GLU A 19 13.61 -6.29 7.92
N GLU A 20 12.86 -6.86 8.87
CA GLU A 20 11.67 -6.27 9.50
C GLU A 20 11.94 -4.87 10.06
N THR A 21 13.05 -4.69 10.76
CA THR A 21 13.41 -3.39 11.35
C THR A 21 13.60 -2.31 10.28
N GLU A 22 14.26 -2.64 9.18
CA GLU A 22 14.51 -1.70 8.08
C GLU A 22 13.20 -1.37 7.32
N ILE A 23 12.35 -2.39 7.10
CA ILE A 23 11.05 -2.22 6.44
C ILE A 23 10.16 -1.29 7.26
N ILE A 24 10.09 -1.51 8.58
CA ILE A 24 9.28 -0.68 9.48
C ILE A 24 9.86 0.74 9.55
N ALA A 25 11.17 0.90 9.64
CA ALA A 25 11.82 2.21 9.67
C ALA A 25 11.55 2.99 8.38
N GLY A 26 11.65 2.35 7.21
CA GLY A 26 11.35 2.98 5.93
C GLY A 26 9.88 3.41 5.80
N LEU A 27 8.94 2.59 6.26
CA LEU A 27 7.53 2.98 6.30
C LEU A 27 7.31 4.14 7.28
N GLN A 28 7.91 4.11 8.47
CA GLN A 28 7.80 5.16 9.47
C GLN A 28 8.35 6.49 8.96
N GLU A 29 9.47 6.50 8.25
CA GLU A 29 10.03 7.69 7.61
C GLU A 29 9.03 8.32 6.63
N LYS A 30 8.40 7.51 5.77
CA LYS A 30 7.40 7.99 4.82
C LYS A 30 6.13 8.51 5.49
N LEU A 31 5.71 7.89 6.56
CA LEU A 31 4.60 8.42 7.36
C LEU A 31 4.96 9.76 8.00
N GLN A 32 6.14 9.89 8.59
CA GLN A 32 6.58 11.17 9.15
C GLN A 32 6.64 12.26 8.08
N GLU A 33 7.17 11.97 6.90
CA GLU A 33 7.22 12.88 5.76
C GLU A 33 5.83 13.42 5.41
N VAL A 34 4.84 12.55 5.23
CA VAL A 34 3.49 12.96 4.81
C VAL A 34 2.74 13.68 5.93
N PHE A 35 2.92 13.29 7.19
CA PHE A 35 2.29 14.01 8.33
C PHE A 35 2.92 15.38 8.55
N GLN A 36 4.22 15.56 8.34
CA GLN A 36 4.87 16.88 8.36
C GLN A 36 4.30 17.78 7.27
N LYS A 37 4.09 17.24 6.05
CA LYS A 37 3.45 17.95 4.96
C LYS A 37 2.02 18.39 5.33
N ALA A 38 1.23 17.49 5.90
CA ALA A 38 -0.12 17.81 6.37
C ALA A 38 -0.11 18.94 7.41
N GLN A 39 0.76 18.87 8.42
CA GLN A 39 0.88 19.91 9.44
C GLN A 39 1.27 21.27 8.85
N GLN A 40 2.17 21.29 7.84
CA GLN A 40 2.52 22.54 7.16
C GLN A 40 1.31 23.13 6.40
N MET A 41 0.50 22.28 5.76
CA MET A 41 -0.71 22.72 5.05
C MET A 41 -1.77 23.26 6.01
N GLN A 42 -1.90 22.64 7.20
CA GLN A 42 -2.81 23.09 8.26
C GLN A 42 -2.43 24.46 8.82
N LYS A 43 -1.14 24.74 8.99
CA LYS A 43 -0.66 26.06 9.46
C LYS A 43 -1.04 27.24 8.56
N VAL A 44 -1.39 26.96 7.30
CA VAL A 44 -1.82 27.96 6.31
C VAL A 44 -3.28 27.77 5.90
N ASP A 45 -4.08 27.11 6.73
CA ASP A 45 -5.52 26.86 6.55
C ASP A 45 -5.89 26.18 5.21
N ARG A 46 -4.97 25.36 4.66
CA ARG A 46 -5.20 24.65 3.40
C ARG A 46 -5.70 23.24 3.59
N LYS A 47 -5.68 22.70 4.81
CA LYS A 47 -6.09 21.33 5.14
C LYS A 47 -6.67 21.27 6.54
N GLY A 48 -7.73 20.50 6.72
CA GLY A 48 -8.31 20.18 8.01
C GLY A 48 -7.51 19.12 8.78
N LYS A 49 -8.01 18.75 9.97
CA LYS A 49 -7.44 17.60 10.70
C LYS A 49 -7.60 16.33 9.89
N ILE A 50 -6.59 15.47 9.94
CA ILE A 50 -6.57 14.21 9.18
C ILE A 50 -7.51 13.21 9.85
N CYS A 51 -8.52 12.78 9.11
CA CYS A 51 -9.51 11.79 9.54
C CYS A 51 -9.24 10.41 8.94
N THR A 52 -8.65 10.37 7.74
CA THR A 52 -8.40 9.10 7.02
C THR A 52 -7.01 9.09 6.38
N MET A 53 -6.34 7.95 6.50
CA MET A 53 -5.14 7.63 5.73
C MET A 53 -5.48 6.55 4.70
N GLY A 54 -5.31 6.87 3.41
CA GLY A 54 -5.42 5.90 2.33
C GLY A 54 -4.06 5.32 1.99
N VAL A 55 -3.92 3.99 1.99
CA VAL A 55 -2.75 3.30 1.43
C VAL A 55 -3.22 2.58 0.18
N SER A 56 -2.78 3.03 -0.98
CA SER A 56 -3.37 2.59 -2.24
C SER A 56 -2.33 2.09 -3.22
N TYR A 57 -2.67 1.02 -3.95
CA TYR A 57 -1.95 0.68 -5.16
C TYR A 57 -2.51 1.44 -6.37
N LEU A 58 -1.63 1.83 -7.27
CA LEU A 58 -2.00 2.54 -8.49
C LEU A 58 -1.99 1.57 -9.67
N GLN A 59 -3.01 1.64 -10.54
CA GLN A 59 -3.03 0.85 -11.78
C GLN A 59 -1.79 1.14 -12.66
N SER A 60 -1.36 2.40 -12.73
CA SER A 60 -0.13 2.79 -13.43
C SER A 60 1.12 2.13 -12.84
N SER A 61 1.22 2.01 -11.52
CA SER A 61 2.32 1.36 -10.82
C SER A 61 2.37 -0.14 -11.13
N VAL A 62 1.21 -0.80 -11.23
CA VAL A 62 1.10 -2.21 -11.64
C VAL A 62 1.53 -2.39 -13.09
N LEU A 63 1.07 -1.54 -14.00
CA LEU A 63 1.39 -1.61 -15.43
C LEU A 63 2.88 -1.38 -15.71
N THR A 64 3.49 -0.42 -15.02
CA THR A 64 4.93 -0.10 -15.14
C THR A 64 5.84 -1.07 -14.38
N GLY A 65 5.29 -1.84 -13.45
CA GLY A 65 6.05 -2.76 -12.60
C GLY A 65 6.82 -2.04 -11.48
N SER A 66 6.48 -0.79 -11.14
CA SER A 66 7.11 -0.09 -10.00
C SER A 66 6.60 -0.62 -8.66
N TYR A 67 5.32 -1.00 -8.61
CA TYR A 67 4.61 -1.51 -7.42
C TYR A 67 4.71 -0.60 -6.20
N ASP A 68 4.86 0.71 -6.43
CA ASP A 68 4.80 1.70 -5.37
C ASP A 68 3.37 1.81 -4.84
N LEU A 69 3.26 1.90 -3.52
CA LEU A 69 2.03 2.25 -2.84
C LEU A 69 2.00 3.76 -2.61
N ARG A 70 0.87 4.36 -2.86
CA ARG A 70 0.59 5.75 -2.55
C ARG A 70 -0.04 5.84 -1.18
N ILE A 71 0.46 6.73 -0.33
CA ILE A 71 -0.07 7.03 1.00
C ILE A 71 -0.62 8.45 0.95
N ASP A 72 -1.94 8.57 1.10
CA ASP A 72 -2.66 9.84 1.12
C ASP A 72 -3.19 10.13 2.53
N LEU A 73 -3.18 11.39 2.91
CA LEU A 73 -3.84 11.88 4.12
C LEU A 73 -5.02 12.76 3.73
N TYR A 74 -6.20 12.38 4.18
CA TYR A 74 -7.47 13.07 3.92
C TYR A 74 -8.02 13.68 5.21
N ASP A 75 -8.58 14.87 5.07
CA ASP A 75 -9.42 15.45 6.09
C ASP A 75 -10.89 14.97 5.95
N LYS A 76 -11.83 15.64 6.58
CA LYS A 76 -13.26 15.29 6.56
C LYS A 76 -13.88 15.28 5.16
N GLU A 77 -13.30 15.98 4.18
CA GLU A 77 -13.80 16.03 2.82
C GLU A 77 -13.42 14.76 2.03
N PHE A 78 -12.55 13.91 2.57
CA PHE A 78 -12.09 12.65 1.98
C PHE A 78 -11.61 12.82 0.52
N TYR A 79 -12.21 12.13 -0.45
CA TYR A 79 -11.84 12.26 -1.86
C TYR A 79 -12.22 13.61 -2.50
N LEU A 80 -12.98 14.45 -1.83
CA LEU A 80 -13.28 15.82 -2.26
C LEU A 80 -12.24 16.82 -1.74
N ASP A 81 -11.32 16.38 -0.89
CA ASP A 81 -10.21 17.20 -0.40
C ASP A 81 -9.28 17.58 -1.55
N SER A 82 -9.34 18.84 -1.96
CA SER A 82 -8.53 19.39 -3.05
C SER A 82 -7.08 19.64 -2.68
N ALA A 83 -6.74 19.55 -1.39
CA ALA A 83 -5.41 19.78 -0.85
C ALA A 83 -4.60 18.48 -0.80
N GLU A 84 -4.07 18.07 -1.95
CA GLU A 84 -3.33 16.82 -2.09
C GLU A 84 -2.15 16.72 -1.11
N CYS A 85 -2.18 15.71 -0.25
CA CYS A 85 -1.17 15.42 0.75
C CYS A 85 -0.80 13.94 0.70
N CYS A 86 0.21 13.61 -0.09
CA CYS A 86 0.61 12.23 -0.33
C CYS A 86 2.14 12.06 -0.30
N THR A 87 2.53 10.80 -0.14
CA THR A 87 3.89 10.26 -0.34
C THR A 87 3.79 8.89 -0.99
N TYR A 88 4.95 8.32 -1.34
CA TYR A 88 5.03 6.98 -1.93
C TYR A 88 5.97 6.11 -1.11
N TRP A 89 5.58 4.85 -0.95
CA TRP A 89 6.39 3.83 -0.30
C TRP A 89 6.37 2.54 -1.11
N LYS A 90 7.53 1.95 -1.32
CA LYS A 90 7.67 0.69 -2.03
C LYS A 90 7.93 -0.45 -1.05
N PRO A 91 7.03 -1.45 -0.96
CA PRO A 91 7.25 -2.64 -0.16
C PRO A 91 8.23 -3.61 -0.87
N GLU A 92 9.53 -3.27 -0.89
CA GLU A 92 10.56 -4.01 -1.63
C GLU A 92 10.60 -5.51 -1.26
N PHE A 93 10.32 -5.84 0.01
CA PHE A 93 10.28 -7.21 0.49
C PHE A 93 9.20 -8.07 -0.17
N ILE A 94 8.16 -7.44 -0.73
CA ILE A 94 7.10 -8.08 -1.54
C ILE A 94 7.36 -7.86 -3.03
N ALA A 95 7.66 -6.63 -3.45
CA ALA A 95 7.79 -6.24 -4.84
C ALA A 95 8.82 -7.10 -5.59
N ARG A 96 9.94 -7.46 -4.98
CA ARG A 96 10.98 -8.32 -5.59
C ARG A 96 10.49 -9.72 -5.93
N TYR A 97 9.55 -10.29 -5.16
CA TYR A 97 8.96 -11.60 -5.45
C TYR A 97 7.89 -11.48 -6.53
N LEU A 98 7.04 -10.46 -6.42
CA LEU A 98 6.02 -10.18 -7.42
C LEU A 98 6.62 -9.95 -8.81
N LEU A 99 7.70 -9.16 -8.91
CA LEU A 99 8.42 -8.94 -10.17
C LEU A 99 8.92 -10.24 -10.81
N LYS A 100 9.55 -11.11 -10.01
CA LYS A 100 10.03 -12.43 -10.48
C LYS A 100 8.88 -13.31 -10.97
N ASP A 101 7.74 -13.27 -10.29
CA ASP A 101 6.57 -14.05 -10.66
C ASP A 101 5.91 -13.52 -11.94
N VAL A 102 5.76 -12.21 -12.06
CA VAL A 102 5.20 -11.58 -13.25
C VAL A 102 6.06 -11.89 -14.47
N GLU A 103 7.38 -11.81 -14.36
CA GLU A 103 8.31 -12.18 -15.44
C GLU A 103 8.18 -13.66 -15.82
N TYR A 104 8.17 -14.54 -14.81
CA TYR A 104 7.97 -15.96 -15.04
C TYR A 104 6.67 -16.25 -15.79
N PHE A 105 5.54 -15.71 -15.34
CA PHE A 105 4.26 -15.94 -15.98
C PHE A 105 4.17 -15.37 -17.37
N LYS A 106 4.71 -14.17 -17.63
CA LYS A 106 4.78 -13.61 -18.98
C LYS A 106 5.51 -14.55 -19.95
N ASN A 107 6.60 -15.17 -19.51
CA ASN A 107 7.39 -16.10 -20.32
C ASN A 107 6.65 -17.43 -20.52
N VAL A 108 6.13 -18.04 -19.45
CA VAL A 108 5.44 -19.34 -19.53
C VAL A 108 4.16 -19.25 -20.34
N ILE A 109 3.36 -18.20 -20.14
CA ILE A 109 2.09 -18.03 -20.86
C ILE A 109 2.35 -17.84 -22.35
N ARG A 110 3.28 -16.99 -22.73
CA ARG A 110 3.66 -16.78 -24.14
C ARG A 110 4.19 -18.06 -24.81
N PHE A 111 4.94 -18.86 -24.08
CA PHE A 111 5.43 -20.14 -24.59
C PHE A 111 4.31 -21.16 -24.80
N LYS A 112 3.38 -21.26 -23.84
CA LYS A 112 2.29 -22.25 -23.90
C LYS A 112 1.14 -21.84 -24.81
N VAL A 113 0.91 -20.52 -24.98
CA VAL A 113 -0.19 -19.97 -25.78
C VAL A 113 0.37 -18.88 -26.72
N PRO A 114 0.99 -19.25 -27.83
CA PRO A 114 1.71 -18.30 -28.72
C PRO A 114 0.82 -17.15 -29.28
N GLN A 115 -0.51 -17.36 -29.36
CA GLN A 115 -1.44 -16.36 -29.90
C GLN A 115 -2.14 -15.53 -28.82
N ILE A 116 -1.73 -15.65 -27.54
CA ILE A 116 -2.31 -14.90 -26.44
C ILE A 116 -2.09 -13.40 -26.62
N LYS A 117 -3.13 -12.62 -26.39
CA LYS A 117 -3.06 -11.16 -26.46
C LYS A 117 -2.51 -10.56 -25.18
N ALA A 118 -1.91 -9.39 -25.29
CA ALA A 118 -1.29 -8.71 -24.14
C ALA A 118 -2.28 -8.45 -22.99
N TYR A 119 -3.52 -8.08 -23.31
CA TYR A 119 -4.54 -7.83 -22.28
C TYR A 119 -4.96 -9.09 -21.51
N GLU A 120 -4.93 -10.28 -22.16
CA GLU A 120 -5.25 -11.55 -21.48
C GLU A 120 -4.15 -11.93 -20.48
N ILE A 121 -2.88 -11.66 -20.85
CA ILE A 121 -1.75 -11.81 -19.93
C ILE A 121 -1.90 -10.84 -18.75
N GLN A 122 -2.30 -9.59 -19.03
CA GLN A 122 -2.48 -8.59 -17.98
C GLN A 122 -3.60 -8.99 -17.02
N GLN A 123 -4.75 -9.43 -17.51
CA GLN A 123 -5.84 -9.93 -16.66
C GLN A 123 -5.41 -11.08 -15.73
N PHE A 124 -4.58 -12.00 -16.25
CA PHE A 124 -4.01 -13.05 -15.41
C PHE A 124 -3.09 -12.48 -14.32
N ILE A 125 -2.24 -11.53 -14.68
CA ILE A 125 -1.33 -10.87 -13.72
C ILE A 125 -2.12 -10.11 -12.66
N ASP A 126 -3.17 -9.38 -13.04
CA ASP A 126 -4.01 -8.63 -12.11
C ASP A 126 -4.68 -9.57 -11.10
N GLY A 127 -5.21 -10.71 -11.57
CA GLY A 127 -5.74 -11.74 -10.67
C GLY A 127 -4.68 -12.35 -9.74
N TYR A 128 -3.46 -12.56 -10.26
CA TYR A 128 -2.35 -13.09 -9.47
C TYR A 128 -1.87 -12.09 -8.41
N LEU A 129 -1.87 -10.79 -8.71
CA LEU A 129 -1.50 -9.70 -7.82
C LEU A 129 -2.30 -9.72 -6.51
N LEU A 130 -3.56 -10.17 -6.55
CA LEU A 130 -4.43 -10.23 -5.36
C LEU A 130 -3.81 -11.06 -4.22
N ASN A 131 -2.99 -12.07 -4.52
CA ASN A 131 -2.30 -12.86 -3.49
C ASN A 131 -1.32 -11.97 -2.68
N TYR A 132 -0.60 -11.09 -3.37
CA TYR A 132 0.35 -10.16 -2.74
C TYR A 132 -0.37 -9.00 -2.05
N MET A 133 -1.51 -8.52 -2.59
CA MET A 133 -2.34 -7.51 -1.94
C MET A 133 -2.89 -8.03 -0.61
N TYR A 134 -3.36 -9.29 -0.57
CA TYR A 134 -3.80 -9.92 0.67
C TYR A 134 -2.68 -9.99 1.73
N LEU A 135 -1.46 -10.33 1.30
CA LEU A 135 -0.30 -10.35 2.19
C LEU A 135 0.04 -8.94 2.72
N LEU A 136 -0.08 -7.91 1.88
CA LEU A 136 0.09 -6.51 2.29
C LEU A 136 -0.97 -6.08 3.31
N VAL A 137 -2.22 -6.50 3.14
CA VAL A 137 -3.29 -6.24 4.12
C VAL A 137 -2.90 -6.79 5.49
N GLN A 138 -2.45 -8.05 5.54
CA GLN A 138 -2.03 -8.68 6.80
C GLN A 138 -0.82 -7.96 7.42
N PHE A 139 0.15 -7.57 6.59
CA PHE A 139 1.29 -6.77 7.03
C PHE A 139 0.83 -5.44 7.66
N PHE A 140 -0.03 -4.69 6.98
CA PHE A 140 -0.50 -3.42 7.49
C PHE A 140 -1.35 -3.58 8.76
N GLN A 141 -2.22 -4.58 8.85
CA GLN A 141 -2.99 -4.86 10.07
C GLN A 141 -2.09 -5.16 11.27
N GLN A 142 -0.95 -5.80 11.05
CA GLN A 142 -0.02 -6.16 12.11
C GLN A 142 0.88 -4.99 12.53
N ILE A 143 1.38 -4.20 11.58
CA ILE A 143 2.45 -3.23 11.80
C ILE A 143 1.94 -1.82 12.00
N LEU A 144 0.90 -1.40 11.24
CA LEU A 144 0.42 -0.02 11.29
C LEU A 144 -0.03 0.45 12.68
N PRO A 145 -0.73 -0.33 13.51
CA PRO A 145 -1.14 0.18 14.83
C PRO A 145 0.05 0.73 15.63
N GLN A 146 1.15 -0.03 15.71
CA GLN A 146 2.33 0.38 16.47
C GLN A 146 3.09 1.56 15.85
N VAL A 147 3.16 1.60 14.50
CA VAL A 147 3.85 2.69 13.78
C VAL A 147 3.03 3.97 13.87
N LEU A 148 1.70 3.86 13.75
CA LEU A 148 0.78 5.01 13.84
C LEU A 148 0.72 5.59 15.24
N ASP A 149 0.71 4.78 16.29
CA ASP A 149 0.72 5.27 17.66
C ASP A 149 1.92 6.19 17.89
N LYS A 150 3.12 5.77 17.47
CA LYS A 150 4.33 6.60 17.56
C LYS A 150 4.21 7.87 16.70
N THR A 151 3.65 7.76 15.50
CA THR A 151 3.48 8.90 14.58
C THR A 151 2.42 9.86 15.10
N LYS A 152 1.26 9.37 15.58
CA LYS A 152 0.21 10.18 16.19
C LYS A 152 0.72 10.97 17.39
N MET A 153 1.57 10.37 18.24
CA MET A 153 2.16 11.10 19.37
C MET A 153 2.98 12.32 18.94
N LEU A 154 3.63 12.26 17.77
CA LEU A 154 4.41 13.39 17.22
C LEU A 154 3.54 14.46 16.53
N PHE A 155 2.35 14.08 16.05
CA PHE A 155 1.48 14.91 15.22
C PHE A 155 0.04 15.02 15.79
N GLN A 156 -0.13 14.99 17.11
CA GLN A 156 -1.45 14.95 17.80
C GLN A 156 -2.40 16.05 17.35
N GLU A 157 -1.89 17.26 17.14
CA GLU A 157 -2.72 18.41 16.73
C GLU A 157 -3.20 18.29 15.27
N ALA A 158 -2.48 17.54 14.45
CA ALA A 158 -2.75 17.41 13.02
C ALA A 158 -3.76 16.30 12.67
N VAL A 159 -4.11 15.43 13.64
CA VAL A 159 -4.84 14.19 13.40
C VAL A 159 -6.08 14.13 14.29
N GLU A 160 -7.18 13.58 13.78
CA GLU A 160 -8.33 13.21 14.61
C GLU A 160 -8.03 11.96 15.43
N GLU A 161 -8.63 11.88 16.63
CA GLU A 161 -8.44 10.77 17.56
C GLU A 161 -8.80 9.41 16.91
N ASN A 162 -9.92 9.39 16.17
CA ASN A 162 -10.48 8.20 15.52
C ASN A 162 -10.05 8.08 14.03
N MET A 163 -8.84 8.52 13.71
CA MET A 163 -8.34 8.38 12.34
C MET A 163 -8.36 6.92 11.88
N THR A 164 -8.99 6.66 10.72
CA THR A 164 -9.06 5.35 10.08
C THR A 164 -7.96 5.17 9.03
N VAL A 165 -7.58 3.92 8.77
CA VAL A 165 -6.67 3.58 7.67
C VAL A 165 -7.35 2.62 6.73
N ILE A 166 -7.34 2.95 5.45
CA ILE A 166 -7.94 2.17 4.37
C ILE A 166 -6.83 1.70 3.44
N PHE A 167 -6.85 0.41 3.07
CA PHE A 167 -5.97 -0.16 2.04
C PHE A 167 -6.80 -0.61 0.84
N GLY A 168 -6.39 -0.28 -0.38
CA GLY A 168 -7.09 -0.70 -1.58
C GLY A 168 -6.59 -0.10 -2.87
N GLU A 169 -7.43 -0.10 -3.90
CA GLU A 169 -7.16 0.57 -5.16
C GLU A 169 -7.35 2.09 -4.99
N TYR A 170 -6.47 2.89 -5.59
CA TYR A 170 -6.58 4.35 -5.53
C TYR A 170 -7.90 4.83 -6.15
N MET A 171 -8.67 5.59 -5.39
CA MET A 171 -10.05 6.03 -5.72
C MET A 171 -11.03 4.88 -6.03
N GLY A 172 -10.70 3.67 -5.62
CA GLY A 172 -11.52 2.48 -5.81
C GLY A 172 -12.02 1.88 -4.50
N LYS A 173 -12.23 0.57 -4.52
CA LYS A 173 -12.65 -0.17 -3.33
C LYS A 173 -11.46 -0.37 -2.38
N GLY A 174 -11.68 -0.09 -1.10
CA GLY A 174 -10.71 -0.32 -0.05
C GLY A 174 -11.31 -1.09 1.12
N ILE A 175 -10.46 -1.60 1.99
CA ILE A 175 -10.81 -2.23 3.25
C ILE A 175 -10.18 -1.46 4.40
N VAL A 176 -10.88 -1.34 5.50
CA VAL A 176 -10.34 -0.75 6.73
C VAL A 176 -9.32 -1.71 7.33
N VAL A 177 -8.09 -1.24 7.52
CA VAL A 177 -7.00 -2.01 8.13
C VAL A 177 -6.70 -1.57 9.57
N VAL A 178 -7.00 -0.30 9.91
CA VAL A 178 -6.94 0.24 11.28
C VAL A 178 -8.14 1.16 11.50
N GLY A 179 -8.75 1.08 12.67
CA GLY A 179 -9.95 1.85 13.05
C GLY A 179 -11.22 1.01 13.03
N GLU A 180 -12.34 1.65 13.36
CA GLU A 180 -13.66 1.01 13.36
C GLU A 180 -14.19 0.91 11.92
N LYS A 181 -14.81 -0.23 11.60
CA LYS A 181 -15.59 -0.35 10.36
C LYS A 181 -16.90 0.39 10.58
N GLU A 182 -17.19 1.38 9.75
CA GLU A 182 -18.57 1.86 9.63
C GLU A 182 -19.44 0.70 9.15
N GLU A 183 -20.50 0.38 9.91
CA GLU A 183 -21.49 -0.65 9.57
C GLU A 183 -22.36 -0.22 8.38
#